data_35dcc06c72db10908a6bcf72149d8222
#
_entry.id   35dcc06c72db10908a6bcf72149d8222
#
_cell.length_a   1.000
_cell.length_b   1.000
_cell.length_c   1.000
_cell.angle_alpha   90.00
_cell.angle_beta   90.00
_cell.angle_gamma   90.00
#
_symmetry.space_group_name_H-M   'P 1'
#
loop_
_entity.id
_entity.type
_entity.pdbx_description
1 polymer ?
#
loop_
_entity_poly.entity_id
_entity_poly.type
_entity_poly.pdbx_seq_one_letter_code
_entity_poly.pdbx_strand_id
1 'polypeptide(L)'
;MKAQNTIARPALLAALVLALAAARWGATATEAGGRIEVYVSIEPQAYFAERVGGDLIEVKVLLPAGQSPHTFEPSPRLIAGLARAKLFFRMGMPFEERLAGRLGSLFESLRVVDTRLGIELAALDEDHGHGTPDPHIWLDPALVKVQAATICNALAEFDPRNADRYRENLAAFQRDLDRLNDRIKEILAPCRGRTIYVFHPAFGYFARAYGLKQAAVERGGREPVGRELAELVERMKLDGAGTIFIQPEFTETVARTLESALGCRVVTLNALARDYPGNLEQMARLIAESFRPR
;
A
#
# COMPACT_ATOMS: atom_id res chain seq x y z
N MET A 1 -81.53 39.63 32.50
CA MET A 1 -80.45 39.92 33.47
C MET A 1 -79.41 38.77 33.43
N LYS A 2 -78.16 39.19 33.31
CA LYS A 2 -76.92 38.44 33.55
C LYS A 2 -76.45 37.49 32.51
N ALA A 3 -75.32 37.93 31.97
CA ALA A 3 -74.34 37.30 31.07
C ALA A 3 -73.67 36.07 31.71
N GLN A 4 -73.34 35.13 30.90
CA GLN A 4 -72.21 34.20 31.14
C GLN A 4 -71.26 34.19 29.95
N ASN A 5 -70.12 34.78 30.24
CA ASN A 5 -68.91 34.70 29.32
C ASN A 5 -68.35 33.35 29.38
N THR A 6 -68.12 32.73 28.17
CA THR A 6 -67.38 31.53 28.03
C THR A 6 -66.01 31.87 27.45
N ILE A 7 -65.03 31.83 28.33
CA ILE A 7 -63.59 31.90 27.94
C ILE A 7 -63.09 30.47 27.80
N ALA A 8 -62.91 30.02 26.58
CA ALA A 8 -62.17 28.77 26.29
C ALA A 8 -61.69 28.73 24.85
N ARG A 9 -60.65 29.51 24.49
CA ARG A 9 -59.98 29.39 23.19
C ARG A 9 -58.50 29.76 23.08
N PRO A 10 -57.62 29.63 24.10
CA PRO A 10 -56.19 29.69 23.82
C PRO A 10 -55.43 28.34 23.87
N ALA A 11 -56.03 27.26 24.39
CA ALA A 11 -55.28 26.01 24.59
C ALA A 11 -55.09 25.17 23.32
N LEU A 12 -55.95 25.27 22.34
CA LEU A 12 -55.83 24.51 21.10
C LEU A 12 -54.79 25.06 20.10
N LEU A 13 -54.53 26.35 20.10
CA LEU A 13 -53.50 26.96 19.24
C LEU A 13 -52.09 26.72 19.75
N ALA A 14 -51.86 26.61 21.06
CA ALA A 14 -50.55 26.31 21.60
C ALA A 14 -50.12 24.85 21.36
N ALA A 15 -51.04 23.89 21.34
CA ALA A 15 -50.78 22.50 21.07
C ALA A 15 -50.40 22.26 19.56
N LEU A 16 -50.97 23.02 18.63
CA LEU A 16 -50.70 22.91 17.20
C LEU A 16 -49.33 23.49 16.84
N VAL A 17 -48.87 24.55 17.51
CA VAL A 17 -47.55 25.15 17.30
C VAL A 17 -46.43 24.28 17.85
N LEU A 18 -46.63 23.59 18.97
CA LEU A 18 -45.66 22.64 19.55
C LEU A 18 -45.56 21.36 18.74
N ALA A 19 -46.63 20.88 18.12
CA ALA A 19 -46.61 19.72 17.24
C ALA A 19 -45.88 20.01 15.91
N LEU A 20 -45.94 21.21 15.35
CA LEU A 20 -45.20 21.63 14.16
C LEU A 20 -43.72 21.92 14.42
N ALA A 21 -43.32 22.27 15.66
CA ALA A 21 -41.93 22.42 16.05
C ALA A 21 -41.23 21.06 16.27
N ALA A 22 -41.95 20.07 16.79
CA ALA A 22 -41.42 18.71 16.98
C ALA A 22 -41.25 17.94 15.64
N ALA A 23 -42.07 18.25 14.63
CA ALA A 23 -41.97 17.62 13.31
C ALA A 23 -40.82 18.16 12.46
N ARG A 24 -40.15 19.24 12.84
CA ARG A 24 -38.98 19.80 12.14
C ARG A 24 -37.62 19.29 12.61
N TRP A 25 -37.56 18.52 13.70
CA TRP A 25 -36.32 17.99 14.25
C TRP A 25 -36.03 16.53 13.86
N GLY A 26 -36.87 15.93 13.01
CA GLY A 26 -36.74 14.55 12.55
C GLY A 26 -36.27 14.38 11.10
N ALA A 27 -36.00 15.47 10.38
CA ALA A 27 -35.45 15.41 9.03
C ALA A 27 -34.05 16.01 9.02
N THR A 28 -33.11 15.38 9.73
CA THR A 28 -31.73 15.46 9.29
C THR A 28 -31.67 14.73 7.96
N ALA A 29 -31.59 15.51 6.88
CA ALA A 29 -31.25 15.02 5.57
C ALA A 29 -30.12 14.01 5.75
N THR A 30 -30.38 12.77 5.36
CA THR A 30 -29.34 11.84 4.97
C THR A 30 -28.67 12.54 3.80
N GLU A 31 -27.64 13.35 4.06
CA GLU A 31 -26.66 13.64 3.02
C GLU A 31 -26.26 12.25 2.53
N ALA A 32 -26.61 11.96 1.27
CA ALA A 32 -26.05 10.83 0.55
C ALA A 32 -24.55 11.02 0.63
N GLY A 33 -23.94 10.37 1.63
CA GLY A 33 -22.55 10.55 1.96
C GLY A 33 -21.72 10.15 0.76
N GLY A 34 -21.15 11.17 0.08
CA GLY A 34 -20.19 10.94 -0.99
C GLY A 34 -19.08 10.06 -0.44
N ARG A 35 -18.47 9.22 -1.27
CA ARG A 35 -17.31 8.41 -0.90
C ARG A 35 -16.21 9.31 -0.33
N ILE A 36 -15.54 8.85 0.70
CA ILE A 36 -14.39 9.55 1.26
C ILE A 36 -13.23 9.44 0.26
N GLU A 37 -12.80 10.56 -0.32
CA GLU A 37 -11.64 10.57 -1.20
C GLU A 37 -10.37 10.38 -0.37
N VAL A 38 -9.64 9.30 -0.65
CA VAL A 38 -8.37 8.95 0.00
C VAL A 38 -7.26 8.80 -1.04
N TYR A 39 -6.06 9.21 -0.69
CA TYR A 39 -4.87 8.97 -1.50
C TYR A 39 -3.98 7.93 -0.85
N VAL A 40 -3.29 7.17 -1.69
CA VAL A 40 -2.25 6.22 -1.32
C VAL A 40 -1.04 6.44 -2.21
N SER A 41 0.10 5.91 -1.81
CA SER A 41 1.36 6.13 -2.53
C SER A 41 1.51 5.25 -3.76
N ILE A 42 1.15 3.96 -3.65
CA ILE A 42 1.38 2.94 -4.69
C ILE A 42 0.16 2.03 -4.88
N GLU A 43 0.11 1.33 -6.01
CA GLU A 43 -1.01 0.45 -6.38
C GLU A 43 -1.30 -0.69 -5.37
N PRO A 44 -0.31 -1.40 -4.78
CA PRO A 44 -0.59 -2.38 -3.72
C PRO A 44 -1.32 -1.77 -2.53
N GLN A 45 -0.94 -0.56 -2.12
CA GLN A 45 -1.58 0.14 -1.00
C GLN A 45 -3.03 0.53 -1.32
N ALA A 46 -3.35 0.79 -2.59
CA ALA A 46 -4.72 1.03 -3.01
C ALA A 46 -5.58 -0.22 -2.79
N TYR A 47 -5.07 -1.39 -3.14
CA TYR A 47 -5.76 -2.64 -2.84
C TYR A 47 -6.03 -2.78 -1.33
N PHE A 48 -5.07 -2.45 -0.45
CA PHE A 48 -5.27 -2.53 1.00
C PHE A 48 -6.36 -1.56 1.48
N ALA A 49 -6.31 -0.32 1.01
CA ALA A 49 -7.30 0.69 1.38
C ALA A 49 -8.71 0.28 0.92
N GLU A 50 -8.86 -0.24 -0.30
CA GLU A 50 -10.13 -0.72 -0.85
C GLU A 50 -10.66 -1.93 -0.08
N ARG A 51 -9.78 -2.86 0.32
CA ARG A 51 -10.19 -4.02 1.11
C ARG A 51 -10.75 -3.62 2.48
N VAL A 52 -10.23 -2.55 3.08
CA VAL A 52 -10.69 -2.03 4.37
C VAL A 52 -11.88 -1.08 4.21
N GLY A 53 -11.78 -0.12 3.29
CA GLY A 53 -12.78 0.93 3.14
C GLY A 53 -14.04 0.51 2.37
N GLY A 54 -13.91 -0.49 1.47
CA GLY A 54 -15.01 -0.96 0.63
C GLY A 54 -15.56 0.15 -0.28
N ASP A 55 -16.87 0.17 -0.45
CA ASP A 55 -17.60 1.16 -1.25
C ASP A 55 -17.77 2.53 -0.56
N LEU A 56 -17.30 2.68 0.68
CA LEU A 56 -17.36 3.93 1.43
C LEU A 56 -16.25 4.91 1.07
N ILE A 57 -15.21 4.46 0.37
CA ILE A 57 -14.06 5.28 -0.03
C ILE A 57 -13.87 5.31 -1.54
N GLU A 58 -13.20 6.35 -2.03
CA GLU A 58 -12.65 6.45 -3.37
C GLU A 58 -11.12 6.57 -3.26
N VAL A 59 -10.40 5.57 -3.78
CA VAL A 59 -8.94 5.51 -3.66
C VAL A 59 -8.28 6.07 -4.90
N LYS A 60 -7.31 6.98 -4.71
CA LYS A 60 -6.44 7.54 -5.75
C LYS A 60 -4.99 7.24 -5.43
N VAL A 61 -4.22 6.87 -6.45
CA VAL A 61 -2.81 6.52 -6.33
C VAL A 61 -1.94 7.69 -6.77
N LEU A 62 -0.90 8.01 -6.00
CA LEU A 62 0.04 9.08 -6.35
C LEU A 62 1.01 8.64 -7.44
N LEU A 63 1.60 7.45 -7.30
CA LEU A 63 2.56 6.92 -8.26
C LEU A 63 1.83 6.30 -9.45
N PRO A 64 1.93 6.85 -10.67
CA PRO A 64 1.36 6.22 -11.85
C PRO A 64 1.97 4.85 -12.13
N ALA A 65 1.16 3.94 -12.68
CA ALA A 65 1.64 2.62 -13.09
C ALA A 65 2.85 2.71 -14.05
N GLY A 66 3.83 1.83 -13.83
CA GLY A 66 5.05 1.75 -14.66
C GLY A 66 6.13 2.78 -14.33
N GLN A 67 5.92 3.64 -13.33
CA GLN A 67 6.95 4.56 -12.86
C GLN A 67 7.67 4.02 -11.62
N SER A 68 8.97 4.31 -11.51
CA SER A 68 9.76 3.95 -10.34
C SER A 68 9.50 4.91 -9.18
N PRO A 69 9.17 4.41 -7.96
CA PRO A 69 8.97 5.26 -6.79
C PRO A 69 10.24 6.03 -6.37
N HIS A 70 11.42 5.58 -6.79
CA HIS A 70 12.70 6.20 -6.44
C HIS A 70 12.99 7.47 -7.24
N THR A 71 12.55 7.51 -8.50
CA THR A 71 12.78 8.65 -9.42
C THR A 71 11.55 9.50 -9.67
N PHE A 72 10.39 9.06 -9.17
CA PHE A 72 9.13 9.76 -9.38
C PHE A 72 9.09 11.12 -8.70
N GLU A 73 8.59 12.12 -9.43
CA GLU A 73 8.28 13.45 -8.93
C GLU A 73 6.82 13.80 -9.26
N PRO A 74 5.97 13.99 -8.22
CA PRO A 74 4.57 14.33 -8.44
C PRO A 74 4.40 15.67 -9.17
N SER A 75 3.59 15.68 -10.22
CA SER A 75 3.27 16.90 -10.94
C SER A 75 2.43 17.87 -10.09
N PRO A 76 2.46 19.20 -10.36
CA PRO A 76 1.63 20.18 -9.66
C PRO A 76 0.13 19.84 -9.71
N ARG A 77 -0.36 19.23 -10.81
CA ARG A 77 -1.74 18.79 -10.96
C ARG A 77 -2.08 17.65 -10.00
N LEU A 78 -1.18 16.72 -9.81
CA LEU A 78 -1.35 15.59 -8.89
C LEU A 78 -1.37 16.09 -7.44
N ILE A 79 -0.46 17.00 -7.09
CA ILE A 79 -0.43 17.65 -5.77
C ILE A 79 -1.73 18.42 -5.52
N ALA A 80 -2.23 19.19 -6.50
CA ALA A 80 -3.50 19.90 -6.38
C ALA A 80 -4.71 18.95 -6.19
N GLY A 81 -4.62 17.71 -6.67
CA GLY A 81 -5.62 16.66 -6.41
C GLY A 81 -5.75 16.33 -4.93
N LEU A 82 -4.67 16.35 -4.16
CA LEU A 82 -4.67 16.09 -2.72
C LEU A 82 -5.50 17.11 -1.92
N ALA A 83 -5.75 18.31 -2.46
CA ALA A 83 -6.57 19.33 -1.79
C ALA A 83 -8.01 18.89 -1.51
N ARG A 84 -8.54 17.92 -2.25
CA ARG A 84 -9.89 17.36 -2.05
C ARG A 84 -9.91 16.14 -1.16
N ALA A 85 -8.77 15.49 -1.01
CA ALA A 85 -8.64 14.30 -0.19
C ALA A 85 -8.83 14.61 1.30
N LYS A 86 -9.32 13.61 2.01
CA LYS A 86 -9.47 13.66 3.47
C LYS A 86 -8.34 12.94 4.18
N LEU A 87 -7.83 11.87 3.57
CA LEU A 87 -6.78 11.03 4.11
C LEU A 87 -5.73 10.76 3.03
N PHE A 88 -4.46 10.81 3.42
CA PHE A 88 -3.35 10.31 2.64
C PHE A 88 -2.60 9.27 3.45
N PHE A 89 -2.62 8.03 2.98
CA PHE A 89 -1.88 6.92 3.56
C PHE A 89 -0.49 6.86 2.94
N ARG A 90 0.53 7.26 3.69
CA ARG A 90 1.93 7.19 3.28
C ARG A 90 2.59 5.92 3.79
N MET A 91 3.70 5.52 3.16
CA MET A 91 4.46 4.35 3.55
C MET A 91 6.00 4.54 3.52
N GLY A 92 6.48 5.78 3.42
CA GLY A 92 7.90 6.11 3.46
C GLY A 92 8.62 6.01 2.12
N MET A 93 7.90 6.21 1.01
CA MET A 93 8.52 6.32 -0.31
C MET A 93 9.39 7.57 -0.42
N PRO A 94 10.51 7.53 -1.17
CA PRO A 94 11.40 8.69 -1.30
C PRO A 94 10.71 9.96 -1.79
N PHE A 95 9.72 9.85 -2.68
CA PHE A 95 8.95 11.00 -3.15
C PHE A 95 8.03 11.59 -2.07
N GLU A 96 7.58 10.79 -1.11
CA GLU A 96 6.73 11.27 0.00
C GLU A 96 7.50 12.17 0.94
N GLU A 97 8.78 11.87 1.21
CA GLU A 97 9.63 12.71 2.06
C GLU A 97 9.80 14.12 1.45
N ARG A 98 9.92 14.20 0.10
CA ARG A 98 9.95 15.47 -0.62
C ARG A 98 8.62 16.23 -0.55
N LEU A 99 7.51 15.51 -0.42
CA LEU A 99 6.16 16.08 -0.28
C LEU A 99 5.84 16.46 1.16
N ALA A 100 6.34 15.73 2.16
CA ALA A 100 5.92 15.84 3.56
C ALA A 100 6.04 17.28 4.10
N GLY A 101 7.13 17.98 3.78
CA GLY A 101 7.32 19.39 4.16
C GLY A 101 6.34 20.37 3.51
N ARG A 102 5.69 19.97 2.42
CA ARG A 102 4.75 20.81 1.67
C ARG A 102 3.29 20.50 2.00
N LEU A 103 2.95 19.25 2.31
CA LEU A 103 1.56 18.81 2.48
C LEU A 103 0.91 19.45 3.71
N GLY A 104 1.60 19.51 4.86
CA GLY A 104 1.06 20.08 6.08
C GLY A 104 0.80 21.59 6.00
N SER A 105 1.56 22.33 5.18
CA SER A 105 1.40 23.76 4.98
C SER A 105 0.42 24.13 3.86
N LEU A 106 0.15 23.20 2.93
CA LEU A 106 -0.70 23.45 1.76
C LEU A 106 -2.15 22.99 1.96
N PHE A 107 -2.40 21.98 2.81
CA PHE A 107 -3.70 21.34 2.92
C PHE A 107 -4.07 21.07 4.38
N GLU A 108 -4.62 22.07 5.06
CA GLU A 108 -5.04 21.98 6.48
C GLU A 108 -6.10 20.88 6.73
N SER A 109 -6.87 20.52 5.72
CA SER A 109 -7.94 19.49 5.82
C SER A 109 -7.47 18.07 5.52
N LEU A 110 -6.23 17.89 5.02
CA LEU A 110 -5.68 16.58 4.67
C LEU A 110 -4.98 15.95 5.88
N ARG A 111 -5.50 14.84 6.35
CA ARG A 111 -4.81 14.04 7.36
C ARG A 111 -3.85 13.07 6.71
N VAL A 112 -2.56 13.20 7.00
CA VAL A 112 -1.50 12.28 6.56
C VAL A 112 -1.32 11.19 7.61
N VAL A 113 -1.39 9.93 7.19
CA VAL A 113 -1.30 8.74 8.05
C VAL A 113 -0.13 7.87 7.60
N ASP A 114 0.84 7.66 8.48
CA ASP A 114 1.98 6.78 8.19
C ASP A 114 1.60 5.33 8.48
N THR A 115 1.50 4.50 7.43
CA THR A 115 1.10 3.09 7.57
C THR A 115 2.23 2.18 8.06
N ARG A 116 3.43 2.72 8.29
CA ARG A 116 4.57 1.99 8.91
C ARG A 116 4.49 1.94 10.44
N LEU A 117 3.56 2.65 11.05
CA LEU A 117 3.41 2.69 12.51
C LEU A 117 3.24 1.27 13.07
N GLY A 118 4.11 0.92 14.03
CA GLY A 118 4.13 -0.41 14.65
C GLY A 118 4.91 -1.47 13.86
N ILE A 119 5.57 -1.11 12.76
CA ILE A 119 6.46 -1.99 11.99
C ILE A 119 7.91 -1.65 12.35
N GLU A 120 8.69 -2.66 12.75
CA GLU A 120 10.14 -2.54 12.86
C GLU A 120 10.75 -2.59 11.46
N LEU A 121 11.28 -1.44 11.04
CA LEU A 121 11.86 -1.31 9.70
C LEU A 121 13.27 -1.91 9.67
N ALA A 122 13.50 -2.76 8.67
CA ALA A 122 14.84 -3.24 8.38
C ALA A 122 15.65 -2.17 7.65
N ALA A 123 16.96 -2.23 7.76
CA ALA A 123 17.83 -1.49 6.87
C ALA A 123 17.79 -2.10 5.47
N LEU A 124 17.85 -1.26 4.43
CA LEU A 124 18.26 -1.71 3.09
C LEU A 124 19.65 -2.36 3.22
N ASP A 125 19.92 -3.36 2.36
CA ASP A 125 21.20 -4.08 2.36
C ASP A 125 22.39 -3.13 2.49
N GLU A 126 23.44 -3.56 3.20
CA GLU A 126 24.61 -2.77 3.63
C GLU A 126 25.27 -1.96 2.50
N ASP A 127 25.12 -2.40 1.23
CA ASP A 127 25.67 -1.76 0.04
C ASP A 127 24.86 -0.53 -0.45
N HIS A 128 23.66 -0.27 0.11
CA HIS A 128 22.73 0.80 -0.35
C HIS A 128 22.72 2.08 0.51
N GLY A 129 23.67 2.22 1.41
CA GLY A 129 23.80 3.38 2.30
C GLY A 129 23.38 3.08 3.72
N HIS A 130 24.33 3.18 4.63
CA HIS A 130 24.14 2.92 6.04
C HIS A 130 22.95 3.71 6.61
N GLY A 131 21.93 2.99 7.07
CA GLY A 131 20.86 3.55 7.89
C GLY A 131 19.58 3.98 7.16
N THR A 132 19.45 3.80 5.84
CA THR A 132 18.17 4.06 5.15
C THR A 132 17.22 2.89 5.40
N PRO A 133 16.04 3.12 6.00
CA PRO A 133 15.05 2.06 6.18
C PRO A 133 14.57 1.51 4.82
N ASP A 134 14.45 0.18 4.74
CA ASP A 134 13.83 -0.48 3.59
C ASP A 134 12.32 -0.16 3.54
N PRO A 135 11.81 0.53 2.51
CA PRO A 135 10.41 0.90 2.42
C PRO A 135 9.51 -0.25 1.94
N HIS A 136 10.05 -1.38 1.44
CA HIS A 136 9.32 -2.42 0.69
C HIS A 136 8.51 -3.37 1.58
N ILE A 137 7.93 -2.84 2.67
CA ILE A 137 7.17 -3.58 3.69
C ILE A 137 5.91 -4.27 3.15
N TRP A 138 5.35 -3.78 2.03
CA TRP A 138 4.13 -4.34 1.44
C TRP A 138 4.34 -5.73 0.82
N LEU A 139 5.57 -6.17 0.61
CA LEU A 139 5.86 -7.50 0.05
C LEU A 139 5.81 -8.63 1.10
N ASP A 140 5.58 -8.30 2.37
CA ASP A 140 5.30 -9.26 3.43
C ASP A 140 3.82 -9.16 3.87
N PRO A 141 2.98 -10.18 3.61
CA PRO A 141 1.57 -10.18 4.03
C PRO A 141 1.36 -9.99 5.54
N ALA A 142 2.31 -10.39 6.38
CA ALA A 142 2.23 -10.16 7.82
C ALA A 142 2.34 -8.67 8.17
N LEU A 143 3.23 -7.94 7.49
CA LEU A 143 3.36 -6.49 7.65
C LEU A 143 2.18 -5.74 7.02
N VAL A 144 1.59 -6.26 5.96
CA VAL A 144 0.36 -5.70 5.37
C VAL A 144 -0.82 -5.76 6.36
N LYS A 145 -0.89 -6.76 7.23
CA LYS A 145 -1.91 -6.79 8.30
C LYS A 145 -1.80 -5.60 9.24
N VAL A 146 -0.57 -5.16 9.57
CA VAL A 146 -0.32 -3.97 10.40
C VAL A 146 -0.72 -2.70 9.65
N GLN A 147 -0.31 -2.57 8.37
CA GLN A 147 -0.70 -1.43 7.53
C GLN A 147 -2.23 -1.33 7.39
N ALA A 148 -2.92 -2.45 7.16
CA ALA A 148 -4.38 -2.51 7.04
C ALA A 148 -5.07 -2.10 8.35
N ALA A 149 -4.51 -2.47 9.51
CA ALA A 149 -5.04 -2.04 10.80
C ALA A 149 -4.89 -0.52 11.00
N THR A 150 -3.76 0.06 10.61
CA THR A 150 -3.54 1.52 10.63
C THR A 150 -4.54 2.25 9.72
N ILE A 151 -4.77 1.74 8.50
CA ILE A 151 -5.78 2.26 7.58
C ILE A 151 -7.18 2.19 8.21
N CYS A 152 -7.56 1.06 8.79
CA CYS A 152 -8.85 0.86 9.45
C CYS A 152 -9.06 1.85 10.59
N ASN A 153 -8.07 2.02 11.45
CA ASN A 153 -8.15 2.96 12.58
C ASN A 153 -8.35 4.40 12.09
N ALA A 154 -7.59 4.82 11.08
CA ALA A 154 -7.72 6.17 10.52
C ALA A 154 -9.09 6.41 9.87
N LEU A 155 -9.63 5.42 9.14
CA LEU A 155 -10.97 5.49 8.55
C LEU A 155 -12.06 5.52 9.64
N ALA A 156 -11.95 4.67 10.67
CA ALA A 156 -12.91 4.63 11.79
C ALA A 156 -12.92 5.91 12.63
N GLU A 157 -11.76 6.56 12.80
CA GLU A 157 -11.67 7.86 13.46
C GLU A 157 -12.26 8.99 12.61
N PHE A 158 -12.06 8.94 11.28
CA PHE A 158 -12.58 9.95 10.37
C PHE A 158 -14.10 9.81 10.16
N ASP A 159 -14.59 8.57 10.07
CA ASP A 159 -16.00 8.23 9.86
C ASP A 159 -16.48 7.22 10.93
N PRO A 160 -16.76 7.68 12.16
CA PRO A 160 -17.13 6.80 13.25
C PRO A 160 -18.46 6.04 13.02
N ARG A 161 -19.34 6.55 12.15
CA ARG A 161 -20.63 5.92 11.85
C ARG A 161 -20.45 4.57 11.11
N ASN A 162 -19.39 4.43 10.36
CA ASN A 162 -19.06 3.22 9.59
C ASN A 162 -17.90 2.41 10.23
N ALA A 163 -17.47 2.74 11.44
CA ALA A 163 -16.32 2.11 12.09
C ALA A 163 -16.43 0.58 12.19
N ASP A 164 -17.60 0.04 12.49
CA ASP A 164 -17.79 -1.42 12.59
C ASP A 164 -17.63 -2.10 11.23
N ARG A 165 -18.12 -1.48 10.15
CA ARG A 165 -17.94 -1.99 8.79
C ARG A 165 -16.47 -2.02 8.37
N TYR A 166 -15.69 -1.00 8.70
CA TYR A 166 -14.23 -1.02 8.46
C TYR A 166 -13.54 -2.13 9.25
N ARG A 167 -13.94 -2.39 10.51
CA ARG A 167 -13.40 -3.49 11.32
C ARG A 167 -13.76 -4.87 10.78
N GLU A 168 -14.99 -5.07 10.31
CA GLU A 168 -15.43 -6.30 9.66
C GLU A 168 -14.64 -6.58 8.39
N ASN A 169 -14.46 -5.56 7.53
CA ASN A 169 -13.66 -5.63 6.33
C ASN A 169 -12.18 -5.94 6.64
N LEU A 170 -11.60 -5.29 7.66
CA LEU A 170 -10.25 -5.58 8.11
C LEU A 170 -10.11 -7.04 8.54
N ALA A 171 -11.03 -7.55 9.35
CA ALA A 171 -11.00 -8.93 9.82
C ALA A 171 -11.09 -9.92 8.65
N ALA A 172 -11.91 -9.64 7.64
CA ALA A 172 -11.99 -10.45 6.42
C ALA A 172 -10.67 -10.39 5.62
N PHE A 173 -10.11 -9.19 5.44
CA PHE A 173 -8.86 -9.00 4.73
C PHE A 173 -7.68 -9.69 5.42
N GLN A 174 -7.59 -9.60 6.75
CA GLN A 174 -6.54 -10.30 7.51
C GLN A 174 -6.59 -11.82 7.34
N ARG A 175 -7.79 -12.42 7.29
CA ARG A 175 -7.93 -13.86 6.98
C ARG A 175 -7.46 -14.21 5.56
N ASP A 176 -7.71 -13.33 4.58
CA ASP A 176 -7.24 -13.52 3.20
C ASP A 176 -5.71 -13.45 3.13
N LEU A 177 -5.11 -12.50 3.87
CA LEU A 177 -3.64 -12.38 3.97
C LEU A 177 -3.01 -13.60 4.65
N ASP A 178 -3.65 -14.17 5.68
CA ASP A 178 -3.17 -15.41 6.30
C ASP A 178 -3.17 -16.57 5.30
N ARG A 179 -4.26 -16.74 4.55
CA ARG A 179 -4.35 -17.77 3.50
C ARG A 179 -3.32 -17.57 2.39
N LEU A 180 -3.13 -16.34 1.96
CA LEU A 180 -2.09 -16.00 0.96
C LEU A 180 -0.70 -16.35 1.48
N ASN A 181 -0.38 -15.94 2.70
CA ASN A 181 0.90 -16.21 3.34
C ASN A 181 1.20 -17.71 3.43
N ASP A 182 0.20 -18.52 3.81
CA ASP A 182 0.36 -19.97 3.91
C ASP A 182 0.60 -20.62 2.53
N ARG A 183 -0.15 -20.20 1.49
CA ARG A 183 0.09 -20.67 0.12
C ARG A 183 1.49 -20.34 -0.39
N ILE A 184 1.98 -19.13 -0.14
CA ILE A 184 3.33 -18.73 -0.55
C ILE A 184 4.39 -19.54 0.21
N LYS A 185 4.20 -19.80 1.52
CA LYS A 185 5.09 -20.66 2.31
C LYS A 185 5.18 -22.07 1.72
N GLU A 186 4.04 -22.65 1.31
CA GLU A 186 4.00 -23.96 0.67
C GLU A 186 4.76 -23.97 -0.66
N ILE A 187 4.54 -22.97 -1.53
CA ILE A 187 5.21 -22.85 -2.82
C ILE A 187 6.74 -22.75 -2.64
N LEU A 188 7.19 -21.95 -1.67
CA LEU A 188 8.60 -21.64 -1.46
C LEU A 188 9.30 -22.57 -0.46
N ALA A 189 8.59 -23.50 0.18
CA ALA A 189 9.19 -24.45 1.14
C ALA A 189 10.42 -25.19 0.59
N PRO A 190 10.44 -25.67 -0.69
CA PRO A 190 11.62 -26.33 -1.26
C PRO A 190 12.80 -25.38 -1.51
N CYS A 191 12.57 -24.08 -1.48
CA CYS A 191 13.56 -23.05 -1.83
C CYS A 191 14.23 -22.42 -0.61
N ARG A 192 13.90 -22.85 0.61
CA ARG A 192 14.43 -22.26 1.84
C ARG A 192 15.97 -22.28 1.86
N GLY A 193 16.55 -21.15 2.31
CA GLY A 193 18.00 -20.96 2.34
C GLY A 193 18.65 -20.58 1.02
N ARG A 194 17.89 -20.63 -0.11
CA ARG A 194 18.38 -20.24 -1.44
C ARG A 194 18.47 -18.71 -1.57
N THR A 195 19.40 -18.27 -2.43
CA THR A 195 19.56 -16.85 -2.75
C THR A 195 18.82 -16.52 -4.05
N ILE A 196 17.95 -15.49 -4.01
CA ILE A 196 17.37 -14.86 -5.19
C ILE A 196 18.24 -13.66 -5.58
N TYR A 197 18.59 -13.57 -6.86
CA TYR A 197 19.32 -12.44 -7.41
C TYR A 197 18.32 -11.48 -8.03
N VAL A 198 18.26 -10.26 -7.51
CA VAL A 198 17.32 -9.23 -7.92
C VAL A 198 18.05 -8.02 -8.45
N PHE A 199 17.54 -7.35 -9.46
CA PHE A 199 18.21 -6.16 -9.97
C PHE A 199 18.20 -5.07 -8.90
N HIS A 200 17.03 -4.59 -8.50
CA HIS A 200 16.82 -3.64 -7.38
C HIS A 200 16.40 -4.38 -6.10
N PRO A 201 16.94 -4.04 -4.92
CA PRO A 201 16.73 -4.78 -3.66
C PRO A 201 15.35 -4.54 -3.01
N ALA A 202 14.26 -4.71 -3.77
CA ALA A 202 12.91 -4.52 -3.27
C ALA A 202 12.37 -5.69 -2.44
N PHE A 203 12.96 -6.88 -2.53
CA PHE A 203 12.35 -8.13 -2.05
C PHE A 203 12.87 -8.61 -0.69
N GLY A 204 13.54 -7.73 0.09
CA GLY A 204 14.15 -8.09 1.37
C GLY A 204 13.16 -8.63 2.38
N TYR A 205 12.00 -7.99 2.56
CA TYR A 205 10.94 -8.46 3.47
C TYR A 205 10.30 -9.77 2.98
N PHE A 206 10.04 -9.89 1.68
CA PHE A 206 9.54 -11.13 1.07
C PHE A 206 10.53 -12.29 1.29
N ALA A 207 11.80 -12.08 0.97
CA ALA A 207 12.82 -13.10 1.14
C ALA A 207 12.89 -13.59 2.59
N ARG A 208 12.92 -12.68 3.57
CA ARG A 208 12.93 -13.04 5.00
C ARG A 208 11.69 -13.80 5.42
N ALA A 209 10.50 -13.36 5.02
CA ALA A 209 9.23 -13.99 5.37
C ALA A 209 9.18 -15.47 4.95
N TYR A 210 9.83 -15.81 3.85
CA TYR A 210 9.79 -17.16 3.29
C TYR A 210 11.11 -17.94 3.38
N GLY A 211 12.07 -17.42 4.15
CA GLY A 211 13.34 -18.10 4.42
C GLY A 211 14.28 -18.13 3.21
N LEU A 212 14.17 -17.19 2.31
CA LEU A 212 15.10 -16.92 1.21
C LEU A 212 16.14 -15.88 1.62
N LYS A 213 17.18 -15.74 0.80
CA LYS A 213 18.15 -14.65 0.85
C LYS A 213 18.00 -13.79 -0.39
N GLN A 214 18.17 -12.48 -0.27
CA GLN A 214 18.23 -11.56 -1.39
C GLN A 214 19.68 -11.15 -1.64
N ALA A 215 20.09 -11.10 -2.92
CA ALA A 215 21.31 -10.47 -3.37
C ALA A 215 20.97 -9.47 -4.48
N ALA A 216 21.31 -8.19 -4.27
CA ALA A 216 21.05 -7.15 -5.24
C ALA A 216 22.15 -7.13 -6.32
N VAL A 217 21.74 -6.86 -7.57
CA VAL A 217 22.64 -6.64 -8.70
C VAL A 217 23.14 -5.20 -8.68
N GLU A 218 22.26 -4.23 -8.55
CA GLU A 218 22.63 -2.82 -8.44
C GLU A 218 23.27 -2.53 -7.08
N ARG A 219 24.16 -1.53 -7.06
CA ARG A 219 24.79 -1.03 -5.84
C ARG A 219 24.59 0.47 -5.74
N GLY A 220 23.91 0.91 -4.68
CA GLY A 220 23.62 2.33 -4.48
C GLY A 220 22.87 2.98 -5.64
N GLY A 221 21.94 2.26 -6.30
CA GLY A 221 21.14 2.74 -7.41
C GLY A 221 21.89 2.79 -8.76
N ARG A 222 23.05 2.14 -8.87
CA ARG A 222 23.84 2.05 -10.13
C ARG A 222 24.07 0.61 -10.55
N GLU A 223 24.20 0.40 -11.86
CA GLU A 223 24.56 -0.91 -12.43
C GLU A 223 26.01 -1.27 -12.06
N PRO A 224 26.30 -2.57 -11.74
CA PRO A 224 27.65 -3.03 -11.50
C PRO A 224 28.47 -2.98 -12.79
N VAL A 225 29.74 -2.59 -12.70
CA VAL A 225 30.65 -2.52 -13.83
C VAL A 225 31.98 -3.21 -13.55
N GLY A 226 32.65 -3.68 -14.59
CA GLY A 226 34.00 -4.22 -14.48
C GLY A 226 34.13 -5.36 -13.47
N ARG A 227 34.90 -5.14 -12.40
CA ARG A 227 35.19 -6.13 -11.36
C ARG A 227 33.94 -6.56 -10.57
N GLU A 228 33.04 -5.60 -10.26
CA GLU A 228 31.81 -5.89 -9.52
C GLU A 228 30.92 -6.88 -10.28
N LEU A 229 30.85 -6.72 -11.61
CA LEU A 229 30.09 -7.62 -12.48
C LEU A 229 30.71 -9.04 -12.49
N ALA A 230 32.05 -9.14 -12.55
CA ALA A 230 32.73 -10.43 -12.50
C ALA A 230 32.53 -11.15 -11.17
N GLU A 231 32.60 -10.44 -10.05
CA GLU A 231 32.32 -10.97 -8.71
C GLU A 231 30.87 -11.46 -8.57
N LEU A 232 29.91 -10.74 -9.15
CA LEU A 232 28.51 -11.15 -9.19
C LEU A 232 28.32 -12.46 -9.97
N VAL A 233 28.93 -12.58 -11.15
CA VAL A 233 28.91 -13.81 -11.96
C VAL A 233 29.43 -15.01 -11.18
N GLU A 234 30.59 -14.86 -10.55
CA GLU A 234 31.18 -15.96 -9.77
C GLU A 234 30.32 -16.36 -8.56
N ARG A 235 29.72 -15.38 -7.87
CA ARG A 235 28.79 -15.63 -6.75
C ARG A 235 27.54 -16.38 -7.25
N MET A 236 26.93 -15.95 -8.35
CA MET A 236 25.78 -16.62 -8.94
C MET A 236 26.09 -18.07 -9.33
N LYS A 237 27.27 -18.33 -9.90
CA LYS A 237 27.71 -19.69 -10.23
C LYS A 237 27.86 -20.57 -8.99
N LEU A 238 28.48 -20.05 -7.94
CA LEU A 238 28.65 -20.77 -6.66
C LEU A 238 27.31 -21.11 -6.01
N ASP A 239 26.33 -20.20 -6.09
CA ASP A 239 24.97 -20.40 -5.57
C ASP A 239 24.11 -21.27 -6.50
N GLY A 240 24.60 -21.64 -7.68
CA GLY A 240 23.82 -22.35 -8.72
C GLY A 240 22.63 -21.53 -9.22
N ALA A 241 22.77 -20.19 -9.22
CA ALA A 241 21.72 -19.28 -9.66
C ALA A 241 21.87 -19.00 -11.17
N GLY A 242 20.81 -19.32 -11.93
CA GLY A 242 20.74 -19.07 -13.37
C GLY A 242 19.73 -18.01 -13.76
N THR A 243 19.19 -17.27 -12.78
CA THR A 243 18.12 -16.30 -13.01
C THR A 243 18.37 -15.03 -12.21
N ILE A 244 18.16 -13.88 -12.86
CA ILE A 244 18.06 -12.56 -12.21
C ILE A 244 16.62 -12.09 -12.34
N PHE A 245 16.08 -11.54 -11.26
CA PHE A 245 14.75 -10.96 -11.24
C PHE A 245 14.85 -9.44 -11.39
N ILE A 246 14.03 -8.87 -12.29
CA ILE A 246 13.99 -7.44 -12.59
C ILE A 246 12.56 -6.92 -12.45
N GLN A 247 12.41 -5.68 -12.02
CA GLN A 247 11.09 -5.04 -11.94
C GLN A 247 10.69 -4.44 -13.30
N PRO A 248 9.37 -4.30 -13.58
CA PRO A 248 8.86 -3.75 -14.86
C PRO A 248 9.27 -2.31 -15.15
N GLU A 249 9.64 -1.55 -14.11
CA GLU A 249 10.08 -0.16 -14.22
C GLU A 249 11.44 0.00 -14.92
N PHE A 250 12.20 -1.08 -15.02
CA PHE A 250 13.49 -1.08 -15.73
C PHE A 250 13.30 -1.45 -17.20
N THR A 251 14.12 -0.85 -18.05
CA THR A 251 13.98 -1.02 -19.50
C THR A 251 14.38 -2.41 -19.96
N GLU A 252 13.81 -2.83 -21.11
CA GLU A 252 14.20 -4.08 -21.78
C GLU A 252 15.70 -4.10 -22.14
N THR A 253 16.29 -2.94 -22.40
CA THR A 253 17.73 -2.80 -22.67
C THR A 253 18.56 -3.25 -21.48
N VAL A 254 18.19 -2.87 -20.24
CA VAL A 254 18.87 -3.33 -19.02
C VAL A 254 18.77 -4.85 -18.90
N ALA A 255 17.58 -5.43 -19.12
CA ALA A 255 17.38 -6.86 -19.05
C ALA A 255 18.28 -7.61 -20.06
N ARG A 256 18.32 -7.18 -21.32
CA ARG A 256 19.17 -7.79 -22.37
C ARG A 256 20.66 -7.65 -22.07
N THR A 257 21.08 -6.51 -21.53
CA THR A 257 22.48 -6.30 -21.13
C THR A 257 22.88 -7.30 -20.04
N LEU A 258 22.03 -7.49 -19.03
CA LEU A 258 22.25 -8.47 -17.97
C LEU A 258 22.31 -9.91 -18.51
N GLU A 259 21.37 -10.29 -19.37
CA GLU A 259 21.38 -11.64 -20.02
C GLU A 259 22.66 -11.89 -20.79
N SER A 260 23.09 -10.92 -21.59
CA SER A 260 24.30 -11.03 -22.40
C SER A 260 25.57 -11.07 -21.55
N ALA A 261 25.66 -10.19 -20.55
CA ALA A 261 26.84 -10.05 -19.69
C ALA A 261 27.03 -11.21 -18.73
N LEU A 262 25.91 -11.74 -18.19
CA LEU A 262 25.92 -12.73 -17.11
C LEU A 262 25.63 -14.16 -17.60
N GLY A 263 25.14 -14.33 -18.81
CA GLY A 263 24.72 -15.64 -19.32
C GLY A 263 23.58 -16.27 -18.53
N CYS A 264 22.76 -15.45 -17.90
CA CYS A 264 21.64 -15.87 -17.07
C CYS A 264 20.30 -15.53 -17.75
N ARG A 265 19.20 -16.08 -17.21
CA ARG A 265 17.85 -15.69 -17.61
C ARG A 265 17.40 -14.48 -16.79
N VAL A 266 16.74 -13.53 -17.43
CA VAL A 266 16.06 -12.44 -16.74
C VAL A 266 14.56 -12.73 -16.68
N VAL A 267 13.98 -12.57 -15.48
CA VAL A 267 12.56 -12.81 -15.21
C VAL A 267 11.97 -11.59 -14.49
N THR A 268 10.85 -11.09 -14.98
CA THR A 268 10.19 -9.94 -14.38
C THR A 268 9.39 -10.34 -13.16
N LEU A 269 9.61 -9.65 -12.02
CA LEU A 269 8.78 -9.67 -10.83
C LEU A 269 8.20 -8.27 -10.58
N ASN A 270 6.88 -8.15 -10.59
CA ASN A 270 6.23 -6.86 -10.37
C ASN A 270 5.98 -6.61 -8.89
N ALA A 271 6.76 -5.74 -8.27
CA ALA A 271 6.56 -5.37 -6.86
C ALA A 271 5.37 -4.42 -6.64
N LEU A 272 4.84 -3.78 -7.71
CA LEU A 272 3.86 -2.70 -7.64
C LEU A 272 2.49 -3.07 -8.23
N ALA A 273 2.19 -4.35 -8.42
CA ALA A 273 0.91 -4.76 -9.00
C ALA A 273 -0.27 -4.51 -8.06
N ARG A 274 -1.38 -4.00 -8.62
CA ARG A 274 -2.63 -3.79 -7.88
C ARG A 274 -3.32 -5.09 -7.48
N ASP A 275 -3.28 -6.12 -8.35
CA ASP A 275 -3.69 -7.48 -7.95
C ASP A 275 -2.67 -8.06 -6.99
N TYR A 276 -2.74 -7.62 -5.74
CA TYR A 276 -1.78 -7.97 -4.71
C TYR A 276 -1.66 -9.48 -4.47
N PRO A 277 -2.76 -10.24 -4.19
CA PRO A 277 -2.65 -11.66 -3.87
C PRO A 277 -2.21 -12.51 -5.06
N GLY A 278 -2.82 -12.31 -6.24
CA GLY A 278 -2.47 -13.06 -7.44
C GLY A 278 -1.01 -12.82 -7.86
N ASN A 279 -0.56 -11.59 -7.76
CA ASN A 279 0.81 -11.21 -8.07
C ASN A 279 1.83 -11.85 -7.12
N LEU A 280 1.60 -11.81 -5.79
CA LEU A 280 2.54 -12.43 -4.84
C LEU A 280 2.63 -13.95 -5.01
N GLU A 281 1.52 -14.63 -5.29
CA GLU A 281 1.54 -16.06 -5.62
C GLU A 281 2.31 -16.34 -6.92
N GLN A 282 2.11 -15.53 -7.95
CA GLN A 282 2.84 -15.65 -9.21
C GLN A 282 4.34 -15.42 -9.00
N MET A 283 4.73 -14.40 -8.24
CA MET A 283 6.14 -14.16 -7.88
C MET A 283 6.74 -15.38 -7.18
N ALA A 284 6.04 -15.95 -6.20
CA ALA A 284 6.49 -17.15 -5.50
C ALA A 284 6.71 -18.33 -6.47
N ARG A 285 5.80 -18.55 -7.42
CA ARG A 285 5.92 -19.61 -8.45
C ARG A 285 7.12 -19.38 -9.37
N LEU A 286 7.31 -18.15 -9.88
CA LEU A 286 8.45 -17.79 -10.75
C LEU A 286 9.78 -17.98 -10.01
N ILE A 287 9.84 -17.61 -8.73
CA ILE A 287 11.02 -17.84 -7.89
C ILE A 287 11.26 -19.36 -7.71
N ALA A 288 10.23 -20.15 -7.36
CA ALA A 288 10.38 -21.58 -7.20
C ALA A 288 10.81 -22.30 -8.49
N GLU A 289 10.27 -21.86 -9.63
CA GLU A 289 10.65 -22.38 -10.95
C GLU A 289 12.09 -22.09 -11.32
N SER A 290 12.64 -20.95 -10.90
CA SER A 290 14.02 -20.58 -11.19
C SER A 290 15.06 -21.52 -10.56
N PHE A 291 14.67 -22.27 -9.54
CA PHE A 291 15.54 -23.22 -8.83
C PHE A 291 15.39 -24.66 -9.30
N ARG A 292 14.48 -24.96 -10.23
CA ARG A 292 14.35 -26.31 -10.81
C ARG A 292 15.55 -26.62 -11.73
N PRO A 293 16.12 -27.82 -11.65
CA PRO A 293 17.12 -28.25 -12.63
C PRO A 293 16.55 -28.12 -14.05
N ARG A 294 17.40 -27.68 -14.98
CA ARG A 294 17.09 -27.69 -16.43
C ARG A 294 17.24 -29.09 -16.99
#